data_8cda400c53acecb2c6e32f7848b07cf1
#
_entry.id   8cda400c53acecb2c6e32f7848b07cf1
#
_cell.length_a   1.000
_cell.length_b   1.000
_cell.length_c   1.000
_cell.angle_alpha   90.00
_cell.angle_beta   90.00
_cell.angle_gamma   90.00
#
_symmetry.space_group_name_H-M   'P 1'
#
loop_
_entity.id
_entity.type
_entity.pdbx_description
1 polymer ?
#
loop_
_entity_poly.entity_id
_entity_poly.type
_entity_poly.pdbx_seq_one_letter_code
_entity_poly.pdbx_strand_id
1 'polypeptide(L)'
;VSTGGRPSSQMALDPRARVVIAADLGALHARIALTDLDGRLLAELSESRDIADGPDSAIEWILRSSQQLLAQTGIPVANVAGIGMGVPGPVEFSTGRPINPPIMPGWDRYDIPAALRAEIDAPVFVDNDVNIMALGEQTSSWPGVTDIIFIKVASGIGAGVISGGRLQRGAHGAAGDIGHVALARAADTPCPCG
;
A
#
# COMPACT_ATOMS: atom_id res chain seq x y z
N VAL A 1 31.29 27.96 -37.04
CA VAL A 1 31.95 28.60 -35.89
C VAL A 1 30.98 28.53 -34.73
N SER A 2 31.23 27.65 -33.76
CA SER A 2 30.42 27.52 -32.54
C SER A 2 30.71 28.74 -31.67
N THR A 3 29.75 29.61 -31.50
CA THR A 3 29.78 30.67 -30.50
C THR A 3 29.52 30.00 -29.14
N GLY A 4 30.58 29.92 -28.32
CA GLY A 4 30.53 29.32 -27.00
C GLY A 4 29.44 29.91 -26.09
N GLY A 5 28.30 29.27 -26.05
CA GLY A 5 27.29 29.46 -25.03
C GLY A 5 27.60 28.55 -23.81
N ARG A 6 27.28 29.03 -22.61
CA ARG A 6 27.35 28.21 -21.39
C ARG A 6 26.51 26.95 -21.62
N PRO A 7 27.02 25.73 -21.34
CA PRO A 7 26.21 24.52 -21.43
C PRO A 7 24.91 24.68 -20.61
N SER A 8 23.79 24.23 -21.15
CA SER A 8 22.54 24.25 -20.42
C SER A 8 22.67 23.40 -19.13
N SER A 9 22.35 23.98 -17.99
CA SER A 9 22.29 23.22 -16.76
C SER A 9 21.15 22.20 -16.87
N GLN A 10 21.48 20.90 -16.83
CA GLN A 10 20.48 19.86 -16.70
C GLN A 10 20.12 19.73 -15.22
N MET A 11 18.84 19.79 -14.90
CA MET A 11 18.33 19.52 -13.55
C MET A 11 17.71 18.14 -13.57
N ALA A 12 18.04 17.32 -12.58
CA ALA A 12 17.42 16.03 -12.33
C ALA A 12 16.88 15.99 -10.90
N LEU A 13 15.81 15.27 -10.69
CA LEU A 13 15.34 14.97 -9.34
C LEU A 13 16.37 14.05 -8.67
N ASP A 14 16.79 14.39 -7.45
CA ASP A 14 17.54 13.46 -6.61
C ASP A 14 16.54 12.51 -5.93
N PRO A 15 16.48 11.23 -6.32
CA PRO A 15 15.52 10.28 -5.71
C PRO A 15 15.77 10.05 -4.23
N ARG A 16 16.98 10.36 -3.74
CA ARG A 16 17.36 10.20 -2.32
C ARG A 16 17.07 11.42 -1.46
N ALA A 17 16.61 12.52 -2.07
CA ALA A 17 16.31 13.74 -1.32
C ALA A 17 15.18 13.53 -0.29
N ARG A 18 14.29 12.58 -0.56
CA ARG A 18 13.19 12.18 0.32
C ARG A 18 12.96 10.67 0.26
N VAL A 19 12.20 10.16 1.25
CA VAL A 19 11.86 8.76 1.34
C VAL A 19 10.34 8.56 1.46
N VAL A 20 9.89 7.39 1.07
CA VAL A 20 8.52 6.93 1.26
C VAL A 20 8.52 5.78 2.26
N ILE A 21 7.59 5.82 3.20
CA ILE A 21 7.28 4.68 4.07
C ILE A 21 6.23 3.83 3.35
N ALA A 22 6.53 2.57 3.11
CA ALA A 22 5.61 1.59 2.55
C ALA A 22 5.26 0.56 3.60
N ALA A 23 3.99 0.41 3.96
CA ALA A 23 3.49 -0.58 4.90
C ALA A 23 2.56 -1.57 4.20
N ASP A 24 2.77 -2.86 4.41
CA ASP A 24 1.93 -3.94 3.92
C ASP A 24 1.44 -4.77 5.11
N LEU A 25 0.14 -4.71 5.36
CA LEU A 25 -0.53 -5.54 6.36
C LEU A 25 -1.29 -6.65 5.64
N GLY A 26 -0.96 -7.88 5.97
CA GLY A 26 -1.72 -9.04 5.57
C GLY A 26 -2.53 -9.61 6.74
N ALA A 27 -3.19 -10.75 6.54
CA ALA A 27 -3.97 -11.40 7.62
C ALA A 27 -3.08 -11.76 8.82
N LEU A 28 -1.89 -12.32 8.56
CA LEU A 28 -0.99 -12.86 9.60
C LEU A 28 0.45 -12.32 9.49
N HIS A 29 0.66 -11.24 8.76
CA HIS A 29 1.97 -10.62 8.64
C HIS A 29 1.85 -9.10 8.55
N ALA A 30 2.91 -8.44 8.95
CA ALA A 30 3.11 -7.02 8.69
C ALA A 30 4.53 -6.80 8.15
N ARG A 31 4.66 -6.01 7.11
CA ARG A 31 5.92 -5.56 6.54
C ARG A 31 5.93 -4.06 6.43
N ILE A 32 7.08 -3.45 6.71
CA ILE A 32 7.29 -2.03 6.51
C ILE A 32 8.66 -1.79 5.89
N ALA A 33 8.73 -0.85 4.98
CA ALA A 33 9.94 -0.51 4.27
C ALA A 33 10.11 0.99 4.13
N LEU A 34 11.35 1.45 4.06
CA LEU A 34 11.73 2.75 3.52
C LEU A 34 12.20 2.57 2.10
N THR A 35 11.69 3.40 1.18
CA THR A 35 12.15 3.47 -0.20
C THR A 35 12.58 4.88 -0.54
N ASP A 36 13.44 5.05 -1.54
CA ASP A 36 13.63 6.34 -2.20
C ASP A 36 12.44 6.67 -3.11
N LEU A 37 12.48 7.83 -3.77
CA LEU A 37 11.39 8.29 -4.65
C LEU A 37 11.28 7.47 -5.96
N ASP A 38 12.29 6.68 -6.30
CA ASP A 38 12.25 5.73 -7.42
C ASP A 38 11.75 4.34 -6.99
N GLY A 39 11.38 4.17 -5.71
CA GLY A 39 10.90 2.90 -5.15
C GLY A 39 12.01 1.91 -4.80
N ARG A 40 13.30 2.35 -4.80
CA ARG A 40 14.39 1.49 -4.39
C ARG A 40 14.33 1.25 -2.88
N LEU A 41 14.38 0.00 -2.47
CA LEU A 41 14.40 -0.40 -1.06
C LEU A 41 15.67 0.09 -0.37
N LEU A 42 15.52 0.81 0.74
CA LEU A 42 16.61 1.29 1.59
C LEU A 42 16.75 0.46 2.86
N ALA A 43 15.64 0.13 3.50
CA ALA A 43 15.58 -0.72 4.68
C ALA A 43 14.17 -1.31 4.83
N GLU A 44 14.06 -2.47 5.48
CA GLU A 44 12.76 -3.10 5.75
C GLU A 44 12.76 -3.85 7.08
N LEU A 45 11.55 -4.02 7.61
CA LEU A 45 11.24 -4.88 8.74
C LEU A 45 9.99 -5.70 8.41
N SER A 46 9.94 -6.93 8.92
CA SER A 46 8.74 -7.76 8.83
C SER A 46 8.53 -8.50 10.15
N GLU A 47 7.27 -8.75 10.48
CA GLU A 47 6.87 -9.45 11.69
C GLU A 47 5.61 -10.28 11.42
N SER A 48 5.48 -11.42 12.10
CA SER A 48 4.22 -12.16 12.13
C SER A 48 3.27 -11.42 13.06
N ARG A 49 2.18 -10.89 12.52
CA ARG A 49 1.15 -10.16 13.26
C ARG A 49 -0.22 -10.53 12.74
N ASP A 50 -1.15 -10.75 13.66
CA ASP A 50 -2.55 -10.96 13.29
C ASP A 50 -3.24 -9.60 13.12
N ILE A 51 -3.83 -9.35 11.96
CA ILE A 51 -4.59 -8.11 11.71
C ILE A 51 -5.82 -8.00 12.64
N ALA A 52 -6.28 -9.14 13.17
CA ALA A 52 -7.38 -9.21 14.12
C ALA A 52 -7.04 -8.65 15.51
N ASP A 53 -5.75 -8.40 15.81
CA ASP A 53 -5.34 -7.69 17.04
C ASP A 53 -5.81 -6.22 17.07
N GLY A 54 -6.39 -5.76 15.99
CA GLY A 54 -7.03 -4.45 15.86
C GLY A 54 -6.12 -3.32 15.36
N PRO A 55 -6.73 -2.18 15.02
CA PRO A 55 -6.03 -1.07 14.38
C PRO A 55 -4.96 -0.42 15.25
N ASP A 56 -5.25 -0.20 16.53
CA ASP A 56 -4.33 0.53 17.41
C ASP A 56 -2.98 -0.20 17.56
N SER A 57 -3.04 -1.53 17.73
CA SER A 57 -1.84 -2.38 17.80
C SER A 57 -1.01 -2.32 16.51
N ALA A 58 -1.68 -2.33 15.36
CA ALA A 58 -1.01 -2.27 14.07
C ALA A 58 -0.40 -0.89 13.80
N ILE A 59 -1.12 0.19 14.09
CA ILE A 59 -0.64 1.57 13.92
C ILE A 59 0.56 1.83 14.84
N GLU A 60 0.51 1.41 16.10
CA GLU A 60 1.65 1.53 17.02
C GLU A 60 2.88 0.80 16.48
N TRP A 61 2.71 -0.40 15.95
CA TRP A 61 3.81 -1.14 15.33
C TRP A 61 4.39 -0.42 14.12
N ILE A 62 3.53 0.12 13.22
CA ILE A 62 3.97 0.87 12.05
C ILE A 62 4.80 2.09 12.48
N LEU A 63 4.31 2.88 13.43
CA LEU A 63 5.00 4.08 13.91
C LEU A 63 6.36 3.76 14.53
N ARG A 64 6.40 2.78 15.43
CA ARG A 64 7.65 2.32 16.07
C ARG A 64 8.65 1.78 15.04
N SER A 65 8.18 0.94 14.11
CA SER A 65 9.04 0.38 13.06
C SER A 65 9.52 1.45 12.08
N SER A 66 8.68 2.44 11.75
CA SER A 66 9.10 3.60 10.95
C SER A 66 10.24 4.37 11.62
N GLN A 67 10.10 4.67 12.91
CA GLN A 67 11.14 5.35 13.69
C GLN A 67 12.44 4.54 13.72
N GLN A 68 12.34 3.22 13.91
CA GLN A 68 13.50 2.33 13.90
C GLN A 68 14.23 2.36 12.55
N LEU A 69 13.50 2.23 11.42
CA LEU A 69 14.08 2.26 10.09
C LEU A 69 14.71 3.61 9.75
N LEU A 70 14.06 4.71 10.12
CA LEU A 70 14.59 6.06 9.95
C LEU A 70 15.90 6.26 10.75
N ALA A 71 15.92 5.77 11.99
CA ALA A 71 17.12 5.83 12.82
C ALA A 71 18.27 4.97 12.26
N GLN A 72 17.97 3.75 11.79
CA GLN A 72 18.96 2.86 11.17
C GLN A 72 19.58 3.44 9.90
N THR A 73 18.81 4.17 9.12
CA THR A 73 19.26 4.79 7.87
C THR A 73 19.84 6.18 8.06
N GLY A 74 19.70 6.77 9.24
CA GLY A 74 20.13 8.15 9.53
C GLY A 74 19.27 9.20 8.82
N ILE A 75 18.08 8.84 8.36
CA ILE A 75 17.18 9.73 7.61
C ILE A 75 16.26 10.46 8.60
N PRO A 76 16.24 11.80 8.60
CA PRO A 76 15.30 12.56 9.43
C PRO A 76 13.85 12.31 9.05
N VAL A 77 12.94 12.26 10.03
CA VAL A 77 11.49 12.11 9.78
C VAL A 77 10.92 13.20 8.86
N ALA A 78 11.49 14.42 8.91
CA ALA A 78 11.12 15.53 8.03
C ALA A 78 11.37 15.25 6.54
N ASN A 79 12.18 14.25 6.22
CA ASN A 79 12.44 13.80 4.85
C ASN A 79 11.44 12.75 4.34
N VAL A 80 10.46 12.35 5.15
CA VAL A 80 9.37 11.48 4.69
C VAL A 80 8.46 12.26 3.74
N ALA A 81 8.38 11.82 2.50
CA ALA A 81 7.54 12.43 1.46
C ALA A 81 6.09 11.96 1.53
N GLY A 82 5.87 10.76 2.04
CA GLY A 82 4.55 10.15 2.15
C GLY A 82 4.59 8.76 2.75
N ILE A 83 3.41 8.26 3.11
CA ILE A 83 3.20 6.91 3.61
C ILE A 83 2.20 6.23 2.68
N GLY A 84 2.57 5.07 2.14
CA GLY A 84 1.67 4.17 1.41
C GLY A 84 1.38 2.94 2.24
N MET A 85 0.12 2.55 2.38
CA MET A 85 -0.27 1.41 3.21
C MET A 85 -1.27 0.50 2.50
N GLY A 86 -0.97 -0.80 2.47
CA GLY A 86 -1.86 -1.87 2.03
C GLY A 86 -2.53 -2.56 3.20
N VAL A 87 -3.83 -2.84 3.10
CA VAL A 87 -4.59 -3.60 4.10
C VAL A 87 -5.44 -4.69 3.44
N PRO A 88 -5.68 -5.84 4.11
CA PRO A 88 -6.38 -6.98 3.50
C PRO A 88 -7.91 -6.84 3.56
N GLY A 89 -8.46 -5.78 2.97
CA GLY A 89 -9.89 -5.53 2.94
C GLY A 89 -10.26 -4.37 2.02
N PRO A 90 -11.55 -4.15 1.80
CA PRO A 90 -12.03 -3.01 1.01
C PRO A 90 -11.67 -1.69 1.70
N VAL A 91 -11.24 -0.72 0.93
CA VAL A 91 -10.87 0.64 1.41
C VAL A 91 -11.58 1.68 0.56
N GLU A 92 -12.18 2.66 1.22
CA GLU A 92 -12.58 3.91 0.57
C GLU A 92 -11.33 4.75 0.32
N PHE A 93 -10.77 4.66 -0.87
CA PHE A 93 -9.47 5.24 -1.21
C PHE A 93 -9.40 6.76 -0.96
N SER A 94 -10.50 7.48 -1.16
CA SER A 94 -10.55 8.93 -0.96
C SER A 94 -10.34 9.37 0.51
N THR A 95 -10.73 8.51 1.45
CA THR A 95 -10.61 8.76 2.90
C THR A 95 -9.53 7.91 3.57
N GLY A 96 -9.08 6.82 2.91
CA GLY A 96 -8.14 5.86 3.47
C GLY A 96 -8.74 5.01 4.59
N ARG A 97 -10.07 4.88 4.65
CA ARG A 97 -10.78 4.12 5.69
C ARG A 97 -11.21 2.76 5.18
N PRO A 98 -10.96 1.68 5.92
CA PRO A 98 -11.53 0.37 5.63
C PRO A 98 -13.06 0.39 5.71
N ILE A 99 -13.72 -0.40 4.86
CA ILE A 99 -15.18 -0.50 4.80
C ILE A 99 -15.60 -1.95 5.03
N ASN A 100 -16.26 -2.21 6.15
CA ASN A 100 -16.77 -3.55 6.51
C ASN A 100 -15.77 -4.69 6.22
N PRO A 101 -14.49 -4.57 6.63
CA PRO A 101 -13.49 -5.56 6.29
C PRO A 101 -13.74 -6.86 7.08
N PRO A 102 -13.98 -8.01 6.41
CA PRO A 102 -14.50 -9.21 7.08
C PRO A 102 -13.52 -9.87 8.05
N ILE A 103 -12.21 -9.70 7.83
CA ILE A 103 -11.16 -10.31 8.65
C ILE A 103 -10.43 -9.32 9.55
N MET A 104 -10.91 -8.09 9.66
CA MET A 104 -10.25 -7.00 10.37
C MET A 104 -11.20 -6.40 11.44
N PRO A 105 -11.41 -7.07 12.58
CA PRO A 105 -12.29 -6.56 13.63
C PRO A 105 -11.77 -5.21 14.18
N GLY A 106 -12.66 -4.25 14.37
CA GLY A 106 -12.34 -2.91 14.85
C GLY A 106 -11.81 -1.93 13.79
N TRP A 107 -11.59 -2.39 12.55
CA TRP A 107 -11.05 -1.52 11.49
C TRP A 107 -12.14 -0.78 10.69
N ASP A 108 -13.40 -1.19 10.82
CA ASP A 108 -14.45 -0.53 10.05
C ASP A 108 -14.49 0.97 10.34
N ARG A 109 -14.36 1.79 9.28
CA ARG A 109 -14.29 3.25 9.35
C ARG A 109 -13.14 3.84 10.18
N TYR A 110 -12.16 3.05 10.61
CA TYR A 110 -11.00 3.56 11.33
C TYR A 110 -10.21 4.55 10.46
N ASP A 111 -9.84 5.71 11.03
CA ASP A 111 -9.15 6.78 10.31
C ASP A 111 -7.64 6.56 10.31
N ILE A 112 -7.18 5.62 9.49
CA ILE A 112 -5.76 5.30 9.35
C ILE A 112 -4.92 6.55 9.03
N PRO A 113 -5.32 7.40 8.05
CA PRO A 113 -4.55 8.61 7.76
C PRO A 113 -4.43 9.58 8.94
N ALA A 114 -5.46 9.76 9.74
CA ALA A 114 -5.39 10.62 10.89
C ALA A 114 -4.45 10.07 11.97
N ALA A 115 -4.54 8.76 12.25
CA ALA A 115 -3.70 8.10 13.24
C ALA A 115 -2.20 8.18 12.89
N LEU A 116 -1.83 7.94 11.63
CA LEU A 116 -0.42 8.03 11.19
C LEU A 116 0.08 9.48 11.13
N ARG A 117 -0.76 10.41 10.66
CA ARG A 117 -0.40 11.85 10.57
C ARG A 117 -0.23 12.52 11.93
N ALA A 118 -0.78 11.97 12.99
CA ALA A 118 -0.56 12.48 14.34
C ALA A 118 0.93 12.46 14.75
N GLU A 119 1.71 11.53 14.20
CA GLU A 119 3.13 11.35 14.54
C GLU A 119 4.10 11.66 13.38
N ILE A 120 3.64 11.51 12.12
CA ILE A 120 4.46 11.74 10.94
C ILE A 120 3.72 12.72 10.02
N ASP A 121 4.21 13.95 9.92
CA ASP A 121 3.63 15.01 9.09
C ASP A 121 3.92 14.75 7.60
N ALA A 122 3.18 13.79 7.03
CA ALA A 122 3.28 13.41 5.62
C ALA A 122 1.92 12.95 5.08
N PRO A 123 1.66 13.08 3.76
CA PRO A 123 0.50 12.49 3.12
C PRO A 123 0.43 10.98 3.33
N VAL A 124 -0.76 10.47 3.62
CA VAL A 124 -0.99 9.02 3.82
C VAL A 124 -2.00 8.54 2.80
N PHE A 125 -1.65 7.47 2.08
CA PHE A 125 -2.49 6.80 1.11
C PHE A 125 -2.70 5.35 1.54
N VAL A 126 -3.94 4.94 1.62
CA VAL A 126 -4.32 3.57 2.02
C VAL A 126 -5.14 2.94 0.91
N ASP A 127 -4.85 1.70 0.59
CA ASP A 127 -5.61 0.93 -0.40
C ASP A 127 -5.67 -0.56 0.01
N ASN A 128 -6.46 -1.33 -0.69
CA ASN A 128 -6.43 -2.78 -0.58
C ASN A 128 -5.04 -3.32 -0.99
N ASP A 129 -4.55 -4.32 -0.29
CA ASP A 129 -3.23 -4.93 -0.51
C ASP A 129 -3.04 -5.45 -1.95
N VAL A 130 -4.07 -6.11 -2.53
CA VAL A 130 -4.00 -6.63 -3.89
C VAL A 130 -3.98 -5.50 -4.94
N ASN A 131 -4.65 -4.39 -4.66
CA ASN A 131 -4.61 -3.20 -5.50
C ASN A 131 -3.19 -2.62 -5.56
N ILE A 132 -2.53 -2.52 -4.41
CA ILE A 132 -1.15 -2.01 -4.33
C ILE A 132 -0.18 -2.99 -5.01
N MET A 133 -0.37 -4.31 -4.84
CA MET A 133 0.43 -5.32 -5.53
C MET A 133 0.29 -5.19 -7.05
N ALA A 134 -0.92 -5.00 -7.56
CA ALA A 134 -1.17 -4.81 -8.99
C ALA A 134 -0.46 -3.56 -9.55
N LEU A 135 -0.50 -2.44 -8.83
CA LEU A 135 0.21 -1.22 -9.20
C LEU A 135 1.72 -1.40 -9.17
N GLY A 136 2.23 -2.07 -8.14
CA GLY A 136 3.65 -2.39 -8.02
C GLY A 136 4.14 -3.26 -9.17
N GLU A 137 3.39 -4.31 -9.51
CA GLU A 137 3.71 -5.20 -10.61
C GLU A 137 3.68 -4.48 -11.97
N GLN A 138 2.64 -3.66 -12.23
CA GLN A 138 2.57 -2.84 -13.43
C GLN A 138 3.79 -1.93 -13.56
N THR A 139 4.16 -1.25 -12.48
CA THR A 139 5.22 -0.25 -12.53
C THR A 139 6.60 -0.88 -12.67
N SER A 140 6.85 -1.99 -11.99
CA SER A 140 8.17 -2.62 -11.92
C SER A 140 8.42 -3.63 -13.05
N SER A 141 7.44 -4.51 -13.31
CA SER A 141 7.63 -5.65 -14.20
C SER A 141 7.01 -5.44 -15.59
N TRP A 142 5.96 -4.63 -15.67
CA TRP A 142 5.20 -4.44 -16.91
C TRP A 142 4.99 -2.96 -17.26
N PRO A 143 6.06 -2.12 -17.28
CA PRO A 143 5.93 -0.71 -17.59
C PRO A 143 5.37 -0.52 -19.01
N GLY A 144 4.30 0.26 -19.13
CA GLY A 144 3.62 0.51 -20.39
C GLY A 144 2.49 -0.44 -20.75
N VAL A 145 2.27 -1.52 -20.00
CA VAL A 145 1.07 -2.36 -20.12
C VAL A 145 -0.09 -1.63 -19.43
N THR A 146 -1.17 -1.41 -20.18
CA THR A 146 -2.32 -0.62 -19.72
C THR A 146 -3.46 -1.46 -19.14
N ASP A 147 -3.46 -2.75 -19.40
CA ASP A 147 -4.56 -3.64 -19.01
C ASP A 147 -3.96 -4.90 -18.36
N ILE A 148 -4.15 -5.03 -17.03
CA ILE A 148 -3.59 -6.09 -16.20
C ILE A 148 -4.66 -6.56 -15.23
N ILE A 149 -4.76 -7.87 -15.04
CA ILE A 149 -5.46 -8.47 -13.90
C ILE A 149 -4.40 -9.20 -13.06
N PHE A 150 -4.14 -8.69 -11.87
CA PHE A 150 -3.28 -9.32 -10.88
C PHE A 150 -4.14 -10.14 -9.92
N ILE A 151 -3.84 -11.41 -9.74
CA ILE A 151 -4.60 -12.31 -8.86
C ILE A 151 -3.71 -12.77 -7.71
N LYS A 152 -4.14 -12.48 -6.48
CA LYS A 152 -3.54 -12.98 -5.25
C LYS A 152 -4.32 -14.22 -4.78
N VAL A 153 -3.61 -15.33 -4.56
CA VAL A 153 -4.15 -16.54 -3.95
C VAL A 153 -3.33 -16.81 -2.68
N ALA A 154 -3.94 -16.57 -1.52
CA ALA A 154 -3.30 -16.74 -0.21
C ALA A 154 -4.36 -17.19 0.81
N SER A 155 -4.44 -16.59 2.00
CA SER A 155 -5.53 -16.83 2.97
C SER A 155 -6.91 -16.48 2.39
N GLY A 156 -6.96 -15.56 1.41
CA GLY A 156 -8.09 -15.21 0.59
C GLY A 156 -7.69 -15.14 -0.89
N ILE A 157 -8.69 -14.95 -1.75
CA ILE A 157 -8.52 -14.71 -3.18
C ILE A 157 -8.99 -13.31 -3.49
N GLY A 158 -8.15 -12.50 -4.11
CA GLY A 158 -8.47 -11.15 -4.54
C GLY A 158 -7.82 -10.82 -5.88
N ALA A 159 -8.28 -9.76 -6.53
CA ALA A 159 -7.70 -9.26 -7.76
C ALA A 159 -7.47 -7.75 -7.70
N GLY A 160 -6.37 -7.30 -8.31
CA GLY A 160 -6.18 -5.90 -8.69
C GLY A 160 -6.39 -5.75 -10.19
N VAL A 161 -7.33 -4.91 -10.58
CA VAL A 161 -7.71 -4.73 -11.99
C VAL A 161 -7.20 -3.38 -12.47
N ILE A 162 -6.34 -3.39 -13.47
CA ILE A 162 -5.88 -2.17 -14.14
C ILE A 162 -6.45 -2.20 -15.55
N SER A 163 -7.12 -1.13 -15.95
CA SER A 163 -7.65 -0.98 -17.31
C SER A 163 -7.45 0.47 -17.80
N GLY A 164 -6.96 0.60 -19.03
CA GLY A 164 -6.57 1.88 -19.59
C GLY A 164 -5.48 2.60 -18.79
N GLY A 165 -4.55 1.83 -18.18
CA GLY A 165 -3.47 2.33 -17.34
C GLY A 165 -3.91 2.84 -15.95
N ARG A 166 -5.14 2.56 -15.54
CA ARG A 166 -5.73 3.03 -14.28
C ARG A 166 -6.27 1.88 -13.45
N LEU A 167 -5.93 1.86 -12.17
CA LEU A 167 -6.48 0.90 -11.24
C LEU A 167 -7.98 1.11 -11.06
N GLN A 168 -8.74 0.04 -11.22
CA GLN A 168 -10.19 0.01 -11.09
C GLN A 168 -10.56 -0.42 -9.68
N ARG A 169 -10.94 0.54 -8.83
CA ARG A 169 -11.33 0.28 -7.44
C ARG A 169 -12.82 -0.04 -7.28
N GLY A 170 -13.63 0.36 -8.27
CA GLY A 170 -15.10 0.32 -8.15
C GLY A 170 -15.64 1.41 -7.22
N ALA A 171 -16.97 1.46 -7.09
CA ALA A 171 -17.65 2.50 -6.32
C ALA A 171 -17.36 2.40 -4.80
N HIS A 172 -17.08 1.20 -4.31
CA HIS A 172 -16.89 0.91 -2.88
C HIS A 172 -15.55 0.26 -2.56
N GLY A 173 -14.56 0.35 -3.45
CA GLY A 173 -13.23 -0.24 -3.25
C GLY A 173 -13.17 -1.76 -3.42
N ALA A 174 -14.23 -2.40 -3.93
CA ALA A 174 -14.37 -3.86 -4.00
C ALA A 174 -14.35 -4.42 -5.43
N ALA A 175 -13.84 -3.68 -6.43
CA ALA A 175 -13.83 -4.16 -7.82
C ALA A 175 -13.01 -5.45 -8.03
N GLY A 176 -12.01 -5.68 -7.17
CA GLY A 176 -11.16 -6.86 -7.21
C GLY A 176 -11.59 -8.01 -6.29
N ASP A 177 -12.75 -7.92 -5.67
CA ASP A 177 -13.20 -8.88 -4.65
C ASP A 177 -13.82 -10.16 -5.28
N ILE A 178 -13.06 -10.77 -6.18
CA ILE A 178 -13.49 -11.92 -6.99
C ILE A 178 -13.62 -13.22 -6.16
N GLY A 179 -12.95 -13.29 -5.00
CA GLY A 179 -12.98 -14.44 -4.11
C GLY A 179 -14.35 -14.70 -3.49
N HIS A 180 -15.24 -13.69 -3.50
CA HIS A 180 -16.60 -13.77 -2.96
C HIS A 180 -17.67 -13.96 -4.04
N VAL A 181 -17.28 -14.19 -5.28
CA VAL A 181 -18.23 -14.52 -6.37
C VAL A 181 -18.75 -15.94 -6.14
N ALA A 182 -20.07 -16.05 -5.92
CA ALA A 182 -20.72 -17.33 -5.73
C ALA A 182 -20.66 -18.18 -7.02
N LEU A 183 -20.08 -19.35 -6.93
CA LEU A 183 -20.04 -20.34 -8.01
C LEU A 183 -21.09 -21.42 -7.75
N ALA A 184 -21.85 -21.80 -8.76
CA ALA A 184 -22.90 -22.82 -8.65
C ALA A 184 -22.38 -24.18 -8.12
N ARG A 185 -21.10 -24.50 -8.36
CA ARG A 185 -20.43 -25.72 -7.87
C ARG A 185 -19.96 -25.64 -6.40
N ALA A 186 -19.98 -24.46 -5.83
CA ALA A 186 -19.50 -24.20 -4.46
C ALA A 186 -20.62 -23.69 -3.54
N ALA A 187 -21.87 -23.86 -3.95
CA ALA A 187 -23.03 -23.36 -3.19
C ALA A 187 -23.12 -23.88 -1.74
N ASP A 188 -22.53 -25.05 -1.47
CA ASP A 188 -22.53 -25.67 -0.14
C ASP A 188 -21.25 -25.35 0.67
N THR A 189 -20.34 -24.57 0.13
CA THR A 189 -19.10 -24.21 0.83
C THR A 189 -19.30 -22.92 1.61
N PRO A 190 -19.27 -22.96 2.96
CA PRO A 190 -19.46 -21.76 3.77
C PRO A 190 -18.31 -20.78 3.54
N CYS A 191 -18.65 -19.49 3.33
CA CYS A 191 -17.69 -18.42 3.29
C CYS A 191 -17.57 -17.78 4.69
N PRO A 192 -16.36 -17.50 5.21
CA PRO A 192 -16.19 -16.82 6.50
C PRO A 192 -16.82 -15.43 6.57
N CYS A 193 -17.14 -14.82 5.42
CA CYS A 193 -17.78 -13.51 5.37
C CYS A 193 -19.33 -13.54 5.48
N GLY A 194 -19.95 -14.72 5.52
CA GLY A 194 -21.40 -14.93 5.55
C GLY A 194 -22.03 -15.29 4.21
#